data_9cb938b23585c070700d7aabef3e7495
#
_entry.id   9cb938b23585c070700d7aabef3e7495
#
_cell.length_a   1.000
_cell.length_b   1.000
_cell.length_c   1.000
_cell.angle_alpha   90.00
_cell.angle_beta   90.00
_cell.angle_gamma   90.00
#
_symmetry.space_group_name_H-M   'P 1'
#
loop_
_entity.id
_entity.type
_entity.pdbx_description
1 polymer ?
#
loop_
_entity_poly.entity_id
_entity_poly.type
_entity_poly.pdbx_seq_one_letter_code
_entity_poly.pdbx_strand_id
1 'polypeptide(L)'
;MKNIIPFLSVDDIADDIVIIKINRSYNPSMSALELYDITRGCWKRRLDSVGSAKYALATVYGEVVEVYEIDYWVPSILLNRQTIPYDQAIEVGRIGFFGSVAEQKVREKYIGKSVKNFFKKGEANPVKLIKAENTGEIS
;
A
#
# COMPACT_ATOMS: atom_id res chain seq x y z
N MET A 1 0.05 -30.25 -0.38
CA MET A 1 -0.99 -29.53 -1.10
C MET A 1 -0.66 -28.05 -1.13
N LYS A 2 -0.69 -27.45 -2.31
CA LYS A 2 -0.42 -26.03 -2.42
C LYS A 2 -1.67 -25.22 -2.08
N ASN A 3 -1.49 -24.17 -1.29
CA ASN A 3 -2.55 -23.21 -1.05
C ASN A 3 -2.65 -22.29 -2.27
N ILE A 4 -3.85 -22.16 -2.77
CA ILE A 4 -4.12 -21.26 -3.88
C ILE A 4 -4.53 -19.91 -3.30
N ILE A 5 -3.75 -18.88 -3.62
CA ILE A 5 -4.05 -17.52 -3.18
C ILE A 5 -4.98 -16.90 -4.22
N PRO A 6 -6.21 -16.54 -3.82
CA PRO A 6 -7.14 -15.95 -4.78
C PRO A 6 -6.69 -14.57 -5.22
N PHE A 7 -6.96 -14.26 -6.48
CA PHE A 7 -6.68 -12.92 -6.99
C PHE A 7 -7.73 -11.92 -6.49
N LEU A 8 -7.27 -10.73 -6.20
CA LEU A 8 -8.18 -9.62 -5.92
C LEU A 8 -8.88 -9.26 -7.24
N SER A 9 -10.20 -9.22 -7.19
CA SER A 9 -10.99 -8.82 -8.35
C SER A 9 -11.10 -7.29 -8.40
N VAL A 10 -11.06 -6.74 -9.61
CA VAL A 10 -11.29 -5.31 -9.79
C VAL A 10 -12.68 -4.90 -9.26
N ASP A 11 -13.64 -5.82 -9.28
CA ASP A 11 -14.99 -5.56 -8.75
C ASP A 11 -15.01 -5.37 -7.24
N ASP A 12 -13.99 -5.87 -6.55
CA ASP A 12 -13.90 -5.71 -5.09
C ASP A 12 -13.34 -4.34 -4.69
N ILE A 13 -12.85 -3.57 -5.64
CA ILE A 13 -12.20 -2.29 -5.35
C ILE A 13 -13.24 -1.18 -5.44
N ALA A 14 -13.75 -0.76 -4.28
CA ALA A 14 -14.79 0.27 -4.18
C ALA A 14 -14.21 1.68 -4.05
N ASP A 15 -12.97 1.79 -3.59
CA ASP A 15 -12.27 3.06 -3.41
C ASP A 15 -10.90 2.96 -4.06
N ASP A 16 -10.34 4.10 -4.44
CA ASP A 16 -8.97 4.12 -4.95
C ASP A 16 -8.01 3.57 -3.90
N ILE A 17 -7.09 2.74 -4.33
CA ILE A 17 -6.09 2.14 -3.44
C ILE A 17 -4.70 2.34 -4.03
N VAL A 18 -3.70 2.33 -3.15
CA VAL A 18 -2.31 2.17 -3.58
C VAL A 18 -1.82 0.80 -3.14
N ILE A 19 -1.17 0.11 -4.06
CA ILE A 19 -0.51 -1.16 -3.75
C ILE A 19 0.95 -0.83 -3.48
N ILE A 20 1.45 -1.21 -2.30
CA ILE A 20 2.80 -0.90 -1.88
C ILE A 20 3.56 -2.19 -1.66
N LYS A 21 4.62 -2.39 -2.45
CA LYS A 21 5.46 -3.59 -2.36
C LYS A 21 6.51 -3.37 -1.28
N ILE A 22 6.46 -4.21 -0.24
CA ILE A 22 7.40 -4.11 0.88
C ILE A 22 8.29 -5.35 1.00
N ASN A 23 8.48 -6.06 -0.12
CA ASN A 23 9.21 -7.33 -0.15
C ASN A 23 10.58 -7.26 0.54
N ARG A 24 11.32 -6.18 0.29
CA ARG A 24 12.70 -6.06 0.78
C ARG A 24 12.79 -5.76 2.26
N SER A 25 11.80 -5.08 2.79
CA SER A 25 11.82 -4.63 4.19
C SER A 25 11.04 -5.55 5.12
N TYR A 26 10.13 -6.33 4.56
CA TYR A 26 9.20 -7.13 5.36
C TYR A 26 9.89 -8.30 6.06
N ASN A 27 9.50 -8.51 7.31
CA ASN A 27 9.89 -9.67 8.11
C ASN A 27 8.66 -10.13 8.88
N PRO A 28 8.30 -11.42 8.83
CA PRO A 28 7.09 -11.91 9.54
C PRO A 28 7.10 -11.67 11.04
N SER A 29 8.27 -11.44 11.64
CA SER A 29 8.35 -11.18 13.07
C SER A 29 8.22 -9.71 13.43
N MET A 30 8.00 -8.84 12.45
CA MET A 30 7.86 -7.40 12.69
C MET A 30 6.65 -7.10 13.58
N SER A 31 6.80 -6.08 14.43
CA SER A 31 5.68 -5.54 15.18
C SER A 31 4.72 -4.80 14.24
N ALA A 32 3.52 -4.53 14.73
CA ALA A 32 2.55 -3.74 13.97
C ALA A 32 3.11 -2.36 13.63
N LEU A 33 3.83 -1.74 14.55
CA LEU A 33 4.42 -0.43 14.31
C LEU A 33 5.52 -0.47 13.25
N GLU A 34 6.37 -1.50 13.30
CA GLU A 34 7.40 -1.68 12.29
C GLU A 34 6.79 -1.88 10.89
N LEU A 35 5.74 -2.69 10.79
CA LEU A 35 5.05 -2.92 9.54
C LEU A 35 4.44 -1.62 8.99
N TYR A 36 3.81 -0.85 9.86
CA TYR A 36 3.25 0.45 9.50
C TYR A 36 4.33 1.38 8.95
N ASP A 37 5.46 1.46 9.67
CA ASP A 37 6.54 2.38 9.28
C ASP A 37 7.18 2.03 7.94
N ILE A 38 7.37 0.74 7.63
CA ILE A 38 7.96 0.38 6.33
C ILE A 38 6.95 0.56 5.19
N THR A 39 5.66 0.53 5.48
CA THR A 39 4.63 0.67 4.45
C THR A 39 4.37 2.14 4.12
N ARG A 40 4.32 3.02 5.12
CA ARG A 40 3.89 4.40 4.94
C ARG A 40 4.94 5.34 4.36
N GLY A 41 6.15 4.90 4.19
CA GLY A 41 7.22 5.71 3.60
C GLY A 41 8.44 4.86 3.34
N CYS A 42 9.42 5.30 2.65
CA CYS A 42 9.50 6.65 2.05
C CYS A 42 9.53 6.42 0.54
N TRP A 43 8.59 7.01 -0.18
CA TRP A 43 8.31 6.60 -1.56
C TRP A 43 8.61 7.70 -2.56
N LYS A 44 9.22 7.32 -3.66
CA LYS A 44 9.61 8.25 -4.71
C LYS A 44 8.42 8.46 -5.64
N ARG A 45 7.45 9.26 -5.19
CA ARG A 45 6.22 9.56 -5.92
C ARG A 45 5.87 11.02 -5.72
N ARG A 46 5.01 11.53 -6.61
CA ARG A 46 4.43 12.85 -6.46
C ARG A 46 3.15 12.74 -5.65
N LEU A 47 2.89 13.74 -4.83
CA LEU A 47 1.69 13.76 -3.98
C LEU A 47 0.41 13.61 -4.81
N ASP A 48 0.34 14.30 -5.95
CA ASP A 48 -0.85 14.25 -6.79
C ASP A 48 -1.06 12.87 -7.45
N SER A 49 -0.04 12.04 -7.51
CA SER A 49 -0.17 10.72 -8.14
C SER A 49 -0.81 9.68 -7.22
N VAL A 50 -0.94 9.96 -5.93
CA VAL A 50 -1.48 9.00 -4.95
C VAL A 50 -2.58 9.61 -4.07
N GLY A 51 -2.85 10.90 -4.23
CA GLY A 51 -3.72 11.64 -3.31
C GLY A 51 -5.16 11.16 -3.24
N SER A 52 -5.66 10.47 -4.27
CA SER A 52 -7.03 9.96 -4.25
C SER A 52 -7.18 8.64 -3.50
N ALA A 53 -6.08 7.98 -3.15
CA ALA A 53 -6.13 6.66 -2.54
C ALA A 53 -6.69 6.74 -1.12
N LYS A 54 -7.68 5.91 -0.84
CA LYS A 54 -8.26 5.80 0.50
C LYS A 54 -7.52 4.76 1.32
N TYR A 55 -7.06 3.68 0.68
CA TYR A 55 -6.39 2.59 1.38
C TYR A 55 -5.04 2.28 0.75
N ALA A 56 -4.10 1.87 1.61
CA ALA A 56 -2.81 1.35 1.17
C ALA A 56 -2.76 -0.14 1.48
N LEU A 57 -2.47 -0.94 0.45
CA LEU A 57 -2.32 -2.39 0.60
C LEU A 57 -0.83 -2.69 0.67
N ALA A 58 -0.37 -3.15 1.84
CA ALA A 58 1.01 -3.62 1.98
C ALA A 58 1.09 -5.03 1.39
N THR A 59 1.99 -5.24 0.44
CA THR A 59 2.10 -6.53 -0.25
C THR A 59 3.50 -7.10 -0.17
N VAL A 60 3.56 -8.42 -0.06
CA VAL A 60 4.82 -9.18 -0.05
C VAL A 60 4.70 -10.23 -1.14
N TYR A 61 5.53 -10.11 -2.15
CA TYR A 61 5.51 -10.98 -3.34
C TYR A 61 4.10 -11.14 -3.89
N GLY A 62 3.38 -10.02 -3.96
CA GLY A 62 2.05 -9.96 -4.56
C GLY A 62 0.90 -10.32 -3.64
N GLU A 63 1.15 -10.76 -2.43
CA GLU A 63 0.08 -11.09 -1.48
C GLU A 63 -0.13 -9.94 -0.49
N VAL A 64 -1.38 -9.53 -0.29
CA VAL A 64 -1.72 -8.47 0.66
C VAL A 64 -1.57 -9.00 2.08
N VAL A 65 -0.73 -8.33 2.88
CA VAL A 65 -0.48 -8.73 4.27
C VAL A 65 -1.10 -7.76 5.27
N GLU A 66 -1.37 -6.52 4.88
CA GLU A 66 -2.05 -5.56 5.75
C GLU A 66 -2.69 -4.45 4.92
N VAL A 67 -3.68 -3.77 5.50
CA VAL A 67 -4.38 -2.67 4.87
C VAL A 67 -4.42 -1.49 5.82
N TYR A 68 -4.06 -0.32 5.32
CA TYR A 68 -4.12 0.92 6.10
C TYR A 68 -5.10 1.87 5.46
N GLU A 69 -5.89 2.55 6.28
CA GLU A 69 -6.69 3.68 5.83
C GLU A 69 -5.80 4.91 5.85
N ILE A 70 -5.73 5.62 4.73
CA ILE A 70 -4.85 6.77 4.58
C ILE A 70 -5.57 8.02 5.01
N ASP A 71 -4.99 8.77 5.95
CA ASP A 71 -5.53 10.07 6.34
C ASP A 71 -5.05 11.15 5.39
N TYR A 72 -3.73 11.24 5.19
CA TYR A 72 -3.15 12.19 4.26
C TYR A 72 -1.70 11.85 3.95
N TRP A 73 -1.23 12.33 2.81
CA TRP A 73 0.16 12.18 2.38
C TRP A 73 0.95 13.46 2.69
N VAL A 74 2.23 13.30 3.01
CA VAL A 74 3.13 14.41 3.34
C VAL A 74 4.50 14.13 2.76
N PRO A 75 5.36 15.18 2.63
CA PRO A 75 6.78 14.95 2.41
C PRO A 75 7.35 14.01 3.48
N SER A 76 8.20 13.09 3.06
CA SER A 76 8.71 12.05 3.96
C SER A 76 9.42 12.60 5.19
N ILE A 77 10.06 13.76 5.06
CA ILE A 77 10.77 14.39 6.18
C ILE A 77 9.86 14.72 7.36
N LEU A 78 8.54 14.73 7.13
CA LEU A 78 7.55 15.03 8.19
C LEU A 78 6.97 13.78 8.84
N LEU A 79 7.35 12.59 8.36
CA LEU A 79 6.74 11.34 8.85
C LEU A 79 7.12 10.99 10.27
N ASN A 80 8.34 11.27 10.66
CA ASN A 80 8.86 10.91 11.99
C ASN A 80 8.57 9.44 12.34
N ARG A 81 9.01 8.54 11.44
CA ARG A 81 8.79 7.11 11.66
C ARG A 81 9.56 6.66 12.90
N GLN A 82 8.86 5.92 13.78
CA GLN A 82 9.40 5.61 15.11
C GLN A 82 10.43 4.48 15.07
N THR A 83 10.31 3.55 14.13
CA THR A 83 11.15 2.35 14.08
C THR A 83 12.24 2.43 13.02
N ILE A 84 12.30 3.52 12.26
CA ILE A 84 13.29 3.71 11.20
C ILE A 84 14.02 5.02 11.45
N PRO A 85 15.35 5.01 11.59
CA PRO A 85 16.10 6.25 11.78
C PRO A 85 15.93 7.20 10.60
N TYR A 86 15.81 8.48 10.89
CA TYR A 86 15.71 9.50 9.85
C TYR A 86 17.03 9.54 9.07
N ASP A 87 16.91 9.57 7.74
CA ASP A 87 18.07 9.72 6.86
C ASP A 87 17.72 10.75 5.79
N GLN A 88 18.23 11.95 5.94
CA GLN A 88 17.94 13.07 5.05
C GLN A 88 18.25 12.73 3.60
N ALA A 89 19.36 12.01 3.35
CA ALA A 89 19.76 11.67 1.99
C ALA A 89 18.74 10.80 1.28
N ILE A 90 18.00 9.99 2.05
CA ILE A 90 16.97 9.11 1.49
C ILE A 90 15.63 9.82 1.43
N GLU A 91 15.29 10.60 2.44
CA GLU A 91 13.92 11.10 2.61
C GLU A 91 13.60 12.36 1.84
N VAL A 92 14.60 13.15 1.50
CA VAL A 92 14.38 14.39 0.75
C VAL A 92 13.78 14.07 -0.63
N GLY A 93 12.69 14.76 -0.96
CA GLY A 93 12.01 14.56 -2.24
C GLY A 93 11.10 13.35 -2.31
N ARG A 94 10.95 12.63 -1.22
CA ARG A 94 10.05 11.46 -1.14
C ARG A 94 8.84 11.79 -0.29
N ILE A 95 7.84 10.93 -0.35
CA ILE A 95 6.58 11.13 0.36
C ILE A 95 6.21 9.89 1.17
N GLY A 96 5.31 10.09 2.11
CA GLY A 96 4.69 9.01 2.86
C GLY A 96 3.34 9.45 3.37
N PHE A 97 2.69 8.58 4.13
CA PHE A 97 1.36 8.90 4.62
C PHE A 97 1.24 8.70 6.13
N PHE A 98 0.26 9.39 6.70
CA PHE A 98 -0.28 9.10 8.02
C PHE A 98 -1.60 8.38 7.85
N GLY A 99 -1.84 7.38 8.67
CA GLY A 99 -3.07 6.62 8.62
C GLY A 99 -3.12 5.64 9.77
N SER A 100 -4.00 4.67 9.65
CA SER A 100 -4.20 3.66 10.67
C SER A 100 -4.61 2.35 10.01
N VAL A 101 -4.50 1.25 10.75
CA VAL A 101 -4.99 -0.04 10.26
C VAL A 101 -6.48 0.10 9.93
N ALA A 102 -6.88 -0.40 8.77
CA ALA A 102 -8.24 -0.29 8.29
C ALA A 102 -9.20 -1.10 9.16
N GLU A 103 -10.50 -0.80 9.02
CA GLU A 103 -11.55 -1.58 9.69
C GLU A 103 -11.46 -3.05 9.31
N GLN A 104 -11.94 -3.91 10.19
CA GLN A 104 -11.85 -5.35 9.98
C GLN A 104 -12.50 -5.80 8.67
N LYS A 105 -13.64 -5.25 8.30
CA LYS A 105 -14.31 -5.68 7.06
C LYS A 105 -13.52 -5.27 5.82
N VAL A 106 -12.77 -4.19 5.86
CA VAL A 106 -11.89 -3.78 4.76
C VAL A 106 -10.69 -4.72 4.71
N ARG A 107 -10.10 -5.03 5.86
CA ARG A 107 -8.99 -5.96 5.93
C ARG A 107 -9.37 -7.33 5.37
N GLU A 108 -10.56 -7.81 5.73
CA GLU A 108 -11.05 -9.12 5.25
C GLU A 108 -11.22 -9.15 3.73
N LYS A 109 -11.56 -8.01 3.15
CA LYS A 109 -11.72 -7.91 1.71
C LYS A 109 -10.38 -8.10 0.99
N TYR A 110 -9.30 -7.61 1.55
CA TYR A 110 -8.03 -7.52 0.85
C TYR A 110 -6.96 -8.49 1.32
N ILE A 111 -6.83 -8.73 2.63
CA ILE A 111 -5.74 -9.54 3.17
C ILE A 111 -5.82 -10.96 2.64
N GLY A 112 -4.68 -11.49 2.23
CA GLY A 112 -4.58 -12.84 1.71
C GLY A 112 -4.88 -12.96 0.22
N LYS A 113 -5.25 -11.86 -0.43
CA LYS A 113 -5.50 -11.85 -1.88
C LYS A 113 -4.23 -11.50 -2.63
N SER A 114 -4.12 -12.01 -3.85
CA SER A 114 -3.02 -11.69 -4.74
C SER A 114 -3.37 -10.48 -5.60
N VAL A 115 -2.41 -9.55 -5.71
CA VAL A 115 -2.56 -8.38 -6.59
C VAL A 115 -1.69 -8.50 -7.84
N LYS A 116 -1.15 -9.68 -8.11
CA LYS A 116 -0.24 -9.86 -9.25
C LYS A 116 -0.90 -9.53 -10.58
N ASN A 117 -2.21 -9.72 -10.67
CA ASN A 117 -2.96 -9.41 -11.89
C ASN A 117 -3.01 -7.91 -12.22
N PHE A 118 -2.65 -7.04 -11.29
CA PHE A 118 -2.60 -5.60 -11.53
C PHE A 118 -1.25 -5.12 -12.05
N PHE A 119 -0.29 -6.03 -12.18
CA PHE A 119 1.06 -5.69 -12.64
C PHE A 119 1.39 -6.44 -13.92
N LYS A 120 2.10 -5.77 -14.81
CA LYS A 120 2.65 -6.40 -16.01
C LYS A 120 3.90 -7.17 -15.64
N LYS A 121 4.23 -8.20 -16.44
CA LYS A 121 5.46 -8.94 -16.26
C LYS A 121 6.66 -7.98 -16.26
N GLY A 122 7.48 -8.06 -15.25
CA GLY A 122 8.68 -7.22 -15.13
C GLY A 122 8.45 -5.82 -14.60
N GLU A 123 7.20 -5.47 -14.29
CA GLU A 123 6.91 -4.15 -13.72
C GLU A 123 7.43 -4.09 -12.29
N ALA A 124 8.39 -3.19 -12.05
CA ALA A 124 9.10 -3.10 -10.76
C ALA A 124 8.63 -1.93 -9.88
N ASN A 125 7.57 -1.22 -10.28
CA ASN A 125 7.09 -0.07 -9.54
C ASN A 125 6.65 -0.45 -8.13
N PRO A 126 7.27 0.09 -7.07
CA PRO A 126 6.94 -0.32 -5.70
C PRO A 126 5.63 0.27 -5.18
N VAL A 127 5.12 1.33 -5.79
CA VAL A 127 3.88 1.99 -5.38
C VAL A 127 3.01 2.21 -6.60
N LYS A 128 1.83 1.61 -6.62
CA LYS A 128 0.94 1.71 -7.77
C LYS A 128 -0.46 2.10 -7.34
N LEU A 129 -0.99 3.17 -7.92
CA LEU A 129 -2.37 3.58 -7.71
C LEU A 129 -3.29 2.75 -8.59
N ILE A 130 -4.32 2.19 -8.00
CA ILE A 130 -5.40 1.52 -8.71
C ILE A 130 -6.67 2.30 -8.42
N LYS A 131 -7.29 2.83 -9.45
CA LYS A 131 -8.53 3.57 -9.31
C LYS A 131 -9.72 2.64 -9.28
N ALA A 132 -10.68 2.94 -8.43
CA ALA A 132 -11.93 2.21 -8.40
C ALA A 132 -12.66 2.43 -9.73
N GLU A 133 -13.28 1.37 -10.24
CA GLU A 133 -14.09 1.48 -11.43
C GLU A 133 -15.49 1.93 -11.06
N ASN A 134 -15.99 2.92 -11.78
CA ASN A 134 -17.36 3.41 -11.60
C ASN A 134 -18.25 2.70 -12.58
N THR A 135 -18.46 1.42 -12.35
CA THR A 135 -19.22 0.60 -13.28
C THR A 135 -20.68 1.02 -13.37
N GLY A 136 -21.18 1.71 -12.34
CA GLY A 136 -22.53 2.24 -12.35
C GLY A 136 -22.67 3.57 -13.05
N GLU A 137 -21.59 4.13 -13.46
CA GLU A 137 -21.59 5.43 -14.07
C GLU A 137 -21.87 5.33 -15.55
N ILE A 138 -23.07 5.63 -15.89
CA ILE A 138 -23.50 5.65 -17.27
C ILE A 138 -23.63 7.09 -17.67
N SER A 139 -22.76 7.50 -18.44
CA SER A 139 -22.85 8.87 -18.91
C SER A 139 -23.66 8.98 -20.15
#